data_c8320cc0e0c1fdf75c383d36f081e18c
#
_entry.id   c8320cc0e0c1fdf75c383d36f081e18c
#
_cell.length_a   1.000
_cell.length_b   1.000
_cell.length_c   1.000
_cell.angle_alpha   90.00
_cell.angle_beta   90.00
_cell.angle_gamma   90.00
#
_symmetry.space_group_name_H-M   'P 1'
#
loop_
_entity.id
_entity.type
_entity.pdbx_description
1 polymer ?
#
loop_
_entity_poly.entity_id
_entity_poly.type
_entity_poly.pdbx_seq_one_letter_code
_entity_poly.pdbx_strand_id
1 'polypeptide(L)'
;GLREANRTVRRFTESDDRFIEDNAGKISLQEISRQLDRSTGSVWGRGKRLGVWFDRKKRTARPAITRQGYIRVPIETDGRREWRFEHTHVIEQRIGRRLRAGEQVHHINLNPSDNRTENLHLCESGSAHNRSHASLSRLVEQLLERGAIRFNTTTGEYELCETSK
;
A
#
# COMPACT_ATOMS: atom_id res chain seq x y z
N GLY A 1 46.20 -18.86 1.97
CA GLY A 1 45.56 -19.95 2.65
C GLY A 1 44.07 -19.91 2.39
N LEU A 2 43.62 -20.66 1.37
CA LEU A 2 42.22 -20.90 1.02
C LEU A 2 41.64 -21.81 2.13
N ARG A 3 40.71 -21.30 2.91
CA ARG A 3 39.90 -22.16 3.80
C ARG A 3 38.72 -22.66 2.97
N GLU A 4 38.85 -23.86 2.43
CA GLU A 4 37.73 -24.68 2.00
C GLU A 4 36.81 -24.92 3.19
N ALA A 5 35.69 -24.23 3.24
CA ALA A 5 34.60 -24.58 4.12
C ALA A 5 33.92 -25.84 3.54
N ASN A 6 34.36 -26.99 4.00
CA ASN A 6 33.73 -28.28 3.74
C ASN A 6 32.31 -28.25 4.34
N ARG A 7 31.35 -27.77 3.59
CA ARG A 7 29.95 -27.73 3.96
C ARG A 7 29.39 -29.15 3.83
N THR A 8 29.66 -29.98 4.84
CA THR A 8 29.04 -31.31 4.95
C THR A 8 27.52 -31.13 4.87
N VAL A 9 26.91 -31.59 3.79
CA VAL A 9 25.45 -31.53 3.62
C VAL A 9 24.84 -32.45 4.67
N ARG A 10 24.45 -31.88 5.80
CA ARG A 10 23.81 -32.60 6.90
C ARG A 10 22.49 -33.18 6.40
N ARG A 11 22.36 -34.49 6.34
CA ARG A 11 21.11 -35.17 5.92
C ARG A 11 20.02 -34.92 6.95
N PHE A 12 18.76 -34.94 6.52
CA PHE A 12 17.62 -34.91 7.41
C PHE A 12 17.50 -36.25 8.13
N THR A 13 17.26 -36.21 9.43
CA THR A 13 17.02 -37.38 10.26
C THR A 13 15.50 -37.65 10.34
N GLU A 14 15.12 -38.83 10.84
CA GLU A 14 13.72 -39.12 11.10
C GLU A 14 13.09 -38.16 12.13
N SER A 15 13.88 -37.70 13.12
CA SER A 15 13.40 -36.70 14.07
C SER A 15 13.17 -35.33 13.44
N ASP A 16 14.01 -34.93 12.47
CA ASP A 16 13.81 -33.70 11.69
C ASP A 16 12.50 -33.81 10.89
N ASP A 17 12.24 -34.98 10.29
CA ASP A 17 11.06 -35.24 9.48
C ASP A 17 9.78 -35.16 10.32
N ARG A 18 9.74 -35.86 11.44
CA ARG A 18 8.61 -35.80 12.40
C ARG A 18 8.37 -34.37 12.88
N PHE A 19 9.45 -33.65 13.21
CA PHE A 19 9.31 -32.26 13.61
C PHE A 19 8.69 -31.38 12.50
N ILE A 20 9.06 -31.61 11.25
CA ILE A 20 8.46 -30.91 10.09
C ILE A 20 6.99 -31.24 9.96
N GLU A 21 6.63 -32.54 10.03
CA GLU A 21 5.23 -33.01 9.91
C GLU A 21 4.35 -32.46 11.02
N ASP A 22 4.81 -32.48 12.26
CA ASP A 22 4.06 -32.05 13.43
C ASP A 22 3.83 -30.54 13.48
N ASN A 23 4.72 -29.75 12.87
CA ASN A 23 4.72 -28.28 12.98
C ASN A 23 4.32 -27.55 11.70
N ALA A 24 4.21 -28.26 10.56
CA ALA A 24 3.76 -27.63 9.31
C ALA A 24 2.33 -27.12 9.44
N GLY A 25 2.12 -25.87 9.06
CA GLY A 25 0.84 -25.17 9.21
C GLY A 25 0.57 -24.64 10.64
N LYS A 26 1.31 -25.06 11.66
CA LYS A 26 1.16 -24.54 13.04
C LYS A 26 2.10 -23.37 13.31
N ILE A 27 3.35 -23.48 12.87
CA ILE A 27 4.36 -22.41 12.98
C ILE A 27 4.95 -22.09 11.60
N SER A 28 5.63 -20.95 11.50
CA SER A 28 6.17 -20.50 10.20
C SER A 28 7.32 -21.39 9.72
N LEU A 29 7.49 -21.50 8.39
CA LEU A 29 8.62 -22.17 7.78
C LEU A 29 9.97 -21.63 8.28
N GLN A 30 10.08 -20.31 8.52
CA GLN A 30 11.29 -19.70 9.11
C GLN A 30 11.56 -20.22 10.52
N GLU A 31 10.52 -20.38 11.32
CA GLU A 31 10.65 -20.88 12.69
C GLU A 31 11.07 -22.35 12.71
N ILE A 32 10.44 -23.19 11.86
CA ILE A 32 10.88 -24.58 11.68
C ILE A 32 12.35 -24.64 11.24
N SER A 33 12.73 -23.80 10.28
CA SER A 33 14.09 -23.73 9.75
C SER A 33 15.10 -23.32 10.81
N ARG A 34 14.73 -22.36 11.67
CA ARG A 34 15.56 -21.89 12.80
C ARG A 34 15.78 -23.01 13.84
N GLN A 35 14.70 -23.72 14.20
CA GLN A 35 14.76 -24.79 15.20
C GLN A 35 15.55 -26.01 14.72
N LEU A 36 15.50 -26.31 13.42
CA LEU A 36 16.28 -27.39 12.83
C LEU A 36 17.71 -26.99 12.43
N ASP A 37 18.08 -25.72 12.60
CA ASP A 37 19.34 -25.14 12.10
C ASP A 37 19.58 -25.45 10.61
N ARG A 38 18.58 -25.14 9.79
CA ARG A 38 18.57 -25.41 8.35
C ARG A 38 18.07 -24.20 7.55
N SER A 39 18.49 -24.14 6.28
CA SER A 39 17.92 -23.11 5.39
C SER A 39 16.43 -23.36 5.13
N THR A 40 15.65 -22.30 4.96
CA THR A 40 14.22 -22.38 4.61
C THR A 40 13.97 -23.14 3.30
N GLY A 41 14.89 -23.02 2.33
CA GLY A 41 14.84 -23.77 1.08
C GLY A 41 15.01 -25.29 1.31
N SER A 42 15.92 -25.70 2.21
CA SER A 42 16.13 -27.11 2.56
C SER A 42 14.91 -27.72 3.23
N VAL A 43 14.36 -27.00 4.24
CA VAL A 43 13.18 -27.45 4.98
C VAL A 43 11.95 -27.50 4.06
N TRP A 44 11.77 -26.51 3.20
CA TRP A 44 10.67 -26.51 2.21
C TRP A 44 10.78 -27.69 1.24
N GLY A 45 12.01 -27.94 0.72
CA GLY A 45 12.25 -29.09 -0.19
C GLY A 45 12.03 -30.43 0.49
N ARG A 46 12.35 -30.56 1.80
CA ARG A 46 12.09 -31.77 2.58
C ARG A 46 10.61 -31.96 2.83
N GLY A 47 9.89 -30.93 3.28
CA GLY A 47 8.44 -30.99 3.50
C GLY A 47 7.68 -31.39 2.24
N LYS A 48 8.06 -30.87 1.06
CA LYS A 48 7.47 -31.30 -0.21
C LYS A 48 7.62 -32.80 -0.46
N ARG A 49 8.77 -33.40 -0.09
CA ARG A 49 8.99 -34.86 -0.24
C ARG A 49 8.20 -35.67 0.78
N LEU A 50 7.93 -35.10 1.96
CA LEU A 50 7.09 -35.70 2.99
C LEU A 50 5.61 -35.50 2.74
N GLY A 51 5.20 -34.79 1.67
CA GLY A 51 3.81 -34.47 1.37
C GLY A 51 3.21 -33.40 2.27
N VAL A 52 4.05 -32.67 3.00
CA VAL A 52 3.61 -31.63 3.95
C VAL A 52 3.63 -30.26 3.29
N TRP A 53 2.59 -29.47 3.53
CA TRP A 53 2.46 -28.13 2.99
C TRP A 53 2.67 -27.12 4.10
N PHE A 54 3.64 -26.21 3.92
CA PHE A 54 3.83 -25.07 4.78
C PHE A 54 2.84 -23.99 4.38
N ASP A 55 2.17 -23.42 5.36
CA ASP A 55 1.34 -22.25 5.10
C ASP A 55 2.24 -21.14 4.55
N ARG A 56 2.08 -20.82 3.28
CA ARG A 56 2.65 -19.57 2.75
C ARG A 56 1.92 -18.47 3.50
N LYS A 57 2.56 -17.88 4.53
CA LYS A 57 2.07 -16.59 5.02
C LYS A 57 1.72 -15.79 3.78
N LYS A 58 0.42 -15.58 3.52
CA LYS A 58 -0.03 -14.67 2.47
C LYS A 58 0.79 -13.40 2.72
N ARG A 59 1.77 -13.11 1.85
CA ARG A 59 2.56 -11.88 2.00
C ARG A 59 1.51 -10.79 2.11
N THR A 60 1.38 -10.20 3.29
CA THR A 60 0.48 -9.06 3.48
C THR A 60 0.98 -8.03 2.48
N ALA A 61 0.24 -7.89 1.39
CA ALA A 61 0.62 -6.95 0.36
C ALA A 61 0.63 -5.57 1.04
N ARG A 62 1.78 -4.93 1.06
CA ARG A 62 1.92 -3.60 1.65
C ARG A 62 1.27 -2.60 0.72
N PRO A 63 0.64 -1.54 1.26
CA PRO A 63 0.17 -0.44 0.45
C PRO A 63 1.28 0.04 -0.50
N ALA A 64 0.91 0.36 -1.74
CA ALA A 64 1.81 0.90 -2.75
C ALA A 64 1.45 2.35 -3.02
N ILE A 65 2.46 3.22 -3.12
CA ILE A 65 2.27 4.63 -3.47
C ILE A 65 2.59 4.79 -4.96
N THR A 66 1.68 5.40 -5.70
CA THR A 66 1.91 5.73 -7.12
C THR A 66 2.86 6.93 -7.25
N ARG A 67 3.37 7.16 -8.46
CA ARG A 67 4.22 8.34 -8.74
C ARG A 67 3.50 9.66 -8.45
N GLN A 68 2.18 9.70 -8.57
CA GLN A 68 1.35 10.86 -8.27
C GLN A 68 0.98 11.00 -6.78
N GLY A 69 1.47 10.11 -5.91
CA GLY A 69 1.20 10.13 -4.47
C GLY A 69 -0.06 9.37 -4.03
N TYR A 70 -0.82 8.76 -4.94
CA TYR A 70 -2.00 7.97 -4.56
C TYR A 70 -1.61 6.66 -3.89
N ILE A 71 -2.32 6.31 -2.82
CA ILE A 71 -2.14 5.05 -2.11
C ILE A 71 -3.04 3.98 -2.72
N ARG A 72 -2.45 2.82 -3.04
CA ARG A 72 -3.17 1.62 -3.44
C ARG A 72 -3.08 0.58 -2.33
N VAL A 73 -4.20 -0.05 -2.03
CA VAL A 73 -4.32 -1.08 -1.00
C VAL A 73 -4.83 -2.38 -1.60
N PRO A 74 -4.37 -3.54 -1.10
CA PRO A 74 -4.92 -4.82 -1.51
C PRO A 74 -6.22 -5.07 -0.76
N ILE A 75 -7.30 -5.28 -1.48
CA ILE A 75 -8.63 -5.63 -0.95
C ILE A 75 -8.92 -7.09 -1.31
N GLU A 76 -9.41 -7.87 -0.36
CA GLU A 76 -9.94 -9.21 -0.63
C GLU A 76 -11.44 -9.13 -0.88
N THR A 77 -11.87 -9.59 -2.06
CA THR A 77 -13.27 -9.69 -2.43
C THR A 77 -13.50 -11.10 -3.00
N ASP A 78 -14.41 -11.85 -2.44
CA ASP A 78 -14.76 -13.22 -2.87
C ASP A 78 -13.54 -14.16 -3.00
N GLY A 79 -12.61 -14.07 -2.03
CA GLY A 79 -11.39 -14.88 -2.02
C GLY A 79 -10.33 -14.47 -3.06
N ARG A 80 -10.57 -13.40 -3.80
CA ARG A 80 -9.63 -12.81 -4.75
C ARG A 80 -9.06 -11.51 -4.21
N ARG A 81 -7.77 -11.29 -4.42
CA ARG A 81 -7.11 -10.04 -4.06
C ARG A 81 -7.06 -9.12 -5.27
N GLU A 82 -7.61 -7.92 -5.12
CA GLU A 82 -7.50 -6.84 -6.09
C GLU A 82 -6.81 -5.61 -5.48
N TRP A 83 -6.07 -4.86 -6.32
CA TRP A 83 -5.45 -3.62 -5.92
C TRP A 83 -6.37 -2.45 -6.24
N ARG A 84 -6.75 -1.68 -5.21
CA ARG A 84 -7.62 -0.53 -5.36
C ARG A 84 -6.99 0.73 -4.81
N PHE A 85 -7.41 1.88 -5.30
CA PHE A 85 -7.07 3.13 -4.67
C PHE A 85 -7.75 3.22 -3.29
N GLU A 86 -6.97 3.62 -2.27
CA GLU A 86 -7.45 3.68 -0.89
C GLU A 86 -8.59 4.68 -0.73
N HIS A 87 -8.46 5.91 -1.30
CA HIS A 87 -9.51 6.93 -1.27
C HIS A 87 -10.84 6.42 -1.84
N THR A 88 -10.79 5.65 -2.95
CA THR A 88 -11.99 5.04 -3.53
C THR A 88 -12.60 4.04 -2.57
N HIS A 89 -11.79 3.18 -1.96
CA HIS A 89 -12.25 2.17 -1.00
C HIS A 89 -12.88 2.83 0.23
N VAL A 90 -12.26 3.87 0.78
CA VAL A 90 -12.78 4.63 1.94
C VAL A 90 -14.16 5.24 1.64
N ILE A 91 -14.32 5.88 0.48
CA ILE A 91 -15.61 6.46 0.09
C ILE A 91 -16.66 5.37 -0.15
N GLU A 92 -16.32 4.27 -0.81
CA GLU A 92 -17.25 3.15 -1.02
C GLU A 92 -17.73 2.53 0.30
N GLN A 93 -16.85 2.39 1.28
CA GLN A 93 -17.26 1.94 2.61
C GLN A 93 -18.21 2.93 3.28
N ARG A 94 -17.93 4.24 3.15
CA ARG A 94 -18.80 5.29 3.72
C ARG A 94 -20.19 5.31 3.11
N ILE A 95 -20.30 5.11 1.78
CA ILE A 95 -21.59 5.16 1.07
C ILE A 95 -22.28 3.80 0.96
N GLY A 96 -21.61 2.70 1.41
CA GLY A 96 -22.15 1.33 1.41
C GLY A 96 -22.29 0.69 0.03
N ARG A 97 -21.64 1.24 -1.01
CA ARG A 97 -21.68 0.71 -2.38
C ARG A 97 -20.41 1.04 -3.15
N ARG A 98 -20.20 0.34 -4.26
CA ARG A 98 -19.17 0.68 -5.25
C ARG A 98 -19.49 2.03 -5.92
N LEU A 99 -18.43 2.74 -6.33
CA LEU A 99 -18.60 3.91 -7.16
C LEU A 99 -19.27 3.54 -8.48
N ARG A 100 -20.19 4.38 -8.95
CA ARG A 100 -20.80 4.25 -10.27
C ARG A 100 -19.82 4.70 -11.37
N ALA A 101 -20.09 4.30 -12.60
CA ALA A 101 -19.31 4.77 -13.73
C ALA A 101 -19.38 6.31 -13.83
N GLY A 102 -18.20 6.94 -13.89
CA GLY A 102 -18.05 8.39 -13.92
C GLY A 102 -17.92 9.08 -12.57
N GLU A 103 -18.31 8.46 -11.45
CA GLU A 103 -18.06 9.01 -10.11
C GLU A 103 -16.56 9.03 -9.81
N GLN A 104 -16.10 10.14 -9.21
CA GLN A 104 -14.70 10.33 -8.84
C GLN A 104 -14.58 10.85 -7.40
N VAL A 105 -13.44 10.61 -6.78
CA VAL A 105 -13.13 11.12 -5.44
C VAL A 105 -12.15 12.27 -5.56
N HIS A 106 -12.51 13.42 -4.97
CA HIS A 106 -11.68 14.62 -4.88
C HIS A 106 -11.06 14.73 -3.50
N HIS A 107 -9.75 15.01 -3.43
CA HIS A 107 -9.07 15.36 -2.19
C HIS A 107 -9.20 16.86 -1.94
N ILE A 108 -9.91 17.24 -0.87
CA ILE A 108 -10.22 18.65 -0.56
C ILE A 108 -8.94 19.48 -0.37
N ASN A 109 -7.93 18.91 0.31
CA ASN A 109 -6.64 19.55 0.55
C ASN A 109 -5.61 19.32 -0.59
N LEU A 110 -6.01 18.71 -1.71
CA LEU A 110 -5.18 18.37 -2.88
C LEU A 110 -4.05 17.38 -2.58
N ASN A 111 -3.97 16.80 -1.38
CA ASN A 111 -2.97 15.78 -1.04
C ASN A 111 -3.53 14.38 -1.33
N PRO A 112 -3.05 13.68 -2.38
CA PRO A 112 -3.57 12.36 -2.79
C PRO A 112 -3.24 11.23 -1.80
N SER A 113 -2.38 11.49 -0.82
CA SER A 113 -2.04 10.54 0.25
C SER A 113 -2.89 10.71 1.51
N ASP A 114 -3.66 11.79 1.64
CA ASP A 114 -4.52 12.05 2.79
C ASP A 114 -5.94 11.52 2.55
N ASN A 115 -6.13 10.25 2.88
CA ASN A 115 -7.38 9.51 2.64
C ASN A 115 -8.33 9.52 3.85
N ARG A 116 -8.16 10.48 4.79
CA ARG A 116 -9.13 10.68 5.85
C ARG A 116 -10.49 11.05 5.25
N THR A 117 -11.55 10.50 5.81
CA THR A 117 -12.92 10.64 5.28
C THR A 117 -13.34 12.10 5.12
N GLU A 118 -12.92 12.96 6.04
CA GLU A 118 -13.22 14.40 6.08
C GLU A 118 -12.55 15.16 4.93
N ASN A 119 -11.45 14.62 4.39
CA ASN A 119 -10.72 15.18 3.28
C ASN A 119 -11.19 14.67 1.91
N LEU A 120 -12.15 13.75 1.88
CA LEU A 120 -12.60 13.11 0.64
C LEU A 120 -14.01 13.55 0.27
N HIS A 121 -14.17 14.08 -0.95
CA HIS A 121 -15.45 14.46 -1.53
C HIS A 121 -15.79 13.57 -2.72
N LEU A 122 -17.01 12.98 -2.72
CA LEU A 122 -17.52 12.21 -3.84
C LEU A 122 -18.11 13.15 -4.90
N CYS A 123 -17.49 13.16 -6.07
CA CYS A 123 -18.00 13.85 -7.25
C CYS A 123 -18.85 12.89 -8.08
N GLU A 124 -20.05 13.33 -8.48
CA GLU A 124 -21.00 12.54 -9.29
C GLU A 124 -20.51 12.25 -10.72
N SER A 125 -19.52 13.01 -11.19
CA SER A 125 -18.93 12.86 -12.53
C SER A 125 -17.54 13.48 -12.60
N GLY A 126 -16.76 13.11 -13.64
CA GLY A 126 -15.48 13.76 -13.95
C GLY A 126 -15.64 15.27 -14.19
N SER A 127 -16.76 15.71 -14.78
CA SER A 127 -17.06 17.14 -14.93
C SER A 127 -17.24 17.83 -13.60
N ALA A 128 -17.89 17.18 -12.61
CA ALA A 128 -18.01 17.71 -11.26
C ALA A 128 -16.64 17.82 -10.57
N HIS A 129 -15.81 16.81 -10.70
CA HIS A 129 -14.43 16.82 -10.19
C HIS A 129 -13.60 17.96 -10.82
N ASN A 130 -13.69 18.14 -12.14
CA ASN A 130 -13.00 19.23 -12.84
C ASN A 130 -13.51 20.62 -12.42
N ARG A 131 -14.83 20.75 -12.13
CA ARG A 131 -15.39 22.00 -11.58
C ARG A 131 -14.78 22.35 -10.23
N SER A 132 -14.50 21.37 -9.37
CA SER A 132 -13.83 21.62 -8.06
C SER A 132 -12.44 22.23 -8.27
N HIS A 133 -11.64 21.67 -9.17
CA HIS A 133 -10.34 22.26 -9.52
C HIS A 133 -10.45 23.64 -10.15
N ALA A 134 -11.38 23.82 -11.09
CA ALA A 134 -11.60 25.10 -11.73
C ALA A 134 -12.09 26.18 -10.74
N SER A 135 -12.88 25.81 -9.72
CA SER A 135 -13.28 26.73 -8.66
C SER A 135 -12.11 27.21 -7.82
N LEU A 136 -11.16 26.31 -7.52
CA LEU A 136 -9.94 26.65 -6.83
C LEU A 136 -9.08 27.63 -7.65
N SER A 137 -8.91 27.38 -8.95
CA SER A 137 -8.16 28.28 -9.84
C SER A 137 -8.77 29.68 -9.85
N ARG A 138 -10.09 29.80 -9.98
CA ARG A 138 -10.77 31.11 -9.90
C ARG A 138 -10.58 31.81 -8.55
N LEU A 139 -10.55 31.04 -7.44
CA LEU A 139 -10.27 31.60 -6.13
C LEU A 139 -8.85 32.15 -6.04
N VAL A 140 -7.86 31.44 -6.59
CA VAL A 140 -6.47 31.92 -6.67
C VAL A 140 -6.37 33.22 -7.48
N GLU A 141 -7.07 33.31 -8.63
CA GLU A 141 -7.16 34.56 -9.45
C GLU A 141 -7.72 35.72 -8.62
N GLN A 142 -8.82 35.49 -7.89
CA GLN A 142 -9.39 36.51 -6.99
C GLN A 142 -8.45 36.94 -5.86
N LEU A 143 -7.65 36.02 -5.32
CA LEU A 143 -6.66 36.35 -4.30
C LEU A 143 -5.52 37.19 -4.85
N LEU A 144 -5.08 36.94 -6.09
CA LEU A 144 -4.13 37.78 -6.81
C LEU A 144 -4.67 39.19 -7.05
N GLU A 145 -5.88 39.30 -7.58
CA GLU A 145 -6.56 40.59 -7.83
C GLU A 145 -6.71 41.43 -6.54
N ARG A 146 -6.98 40.78 -5.41
CA ARG A 146 -7.10 41.42 -4.09
C ARG A 146 -5.75 41.73 -3.44
N GLY A 147 -4.64 41.31 -4.04
CA GLY A 147 -3.31 41.47 -3.45
C GLY A 147 -3.07 40.63 -2.20
N ALA A 148 -3.90 39.59 -1.96
CA ALA A 148 -3.73 38.68 -0.84
C ALA A 148 -2.57 37.69 -1.08
N ILE A 149 -2.27 37.43 -2.33
CA ILE A 149 -1.09 36.67 -2.79
C ILE A 149 -0.38 37.49 -3.89
N ARG A 150 0.92 37.29 -4.03
CA ARG A 150 1.71 37.91 -5.09
C ARG A 150 2.72 36.93 -5.66
N PHE A 151 3.21 37.21 -6.85
CA PHE A 151 4.34 36.50 -7.43
C PHE A 151 5.64 37.18 -7.04
N ASN A 152 6.55 36.48 -6.40
CA ASN A 152 7.87 36.95 -6.05
C ASN A 152 8.81 36.66 -7.22
N THR A 153 9.23 37.72 -7.92
CA THR A 153 10.11 37.61 -9.09
C THR A 153 11.54 37.18 -8.74
N THR A 154 11.95 37.33 -7.47
CA THR A 154 13.28 36.92 -7.02
C THR A 154 13.34 35.40 -6.78
N THR A 155 12.31 34.83 -6.16
CA THR A 155 12.22 33.38 -5.87
C THR A 155 11.57 32.60 -7.00
N GLY A 156 10.77 33.25 -7.84
CA GLY A 156 9.98 32.61 -8.88
C GLY A 156 8.74 31.89 -8.35
N GLU A 157 8.26 32.23 -7.15
CA GLU A 157 7.15 31.55 -6.48
C GLU A 157 6.04 32.53 -6.07
N TYR A 158 4.82 32.00 -5.87
CA TYR A 158 3.71 32.74 -5.26
C TYR A 158 3.82 32.69 -3.74
N GLU A 159 3.54 33.82 -3.10
CA GLU A 159 3.59 33.96 -1.64
C GLU A 159 2.37 34.73 -1.12
N LEU A 160 2.01 34.48 0.15
CA LEU A 160 0.98 35.26 0.83
C LEU A 160 1.52 36.67 1.13
N CYS A 161 0.70 37.68 0.88
CA CYS A 161 1.01 39.01 1.35
C CYS A 161 0.63 39.10 2.84
N GLU A 162 1.55 39.61 3.68
CA GLU A 162 1.22 39.89 5.08
C GLU A 162 0.11 40.95 5.10
N THR A 163 -1.04 40.57 5.67
CA THR A 163 -2.07 41.56 5.97
C THR A 163 -1.58 42.40 7.14
N SER A 164 -1.19 43.62 6.88
CA SER A 164 -0.94 44.61 7.95
C SER A 164 -2.24 44.67 8.80
N LYS A 165 -2.10 44.33 10.08
CA LYS A 165 -3.14 44.51 11.08
C LYS A 165 -3.40 45.98 11.35
#